data_6e9440a16197e18fb404bf8ac85438b7
#
_entry.id   6e9440a16197e18fb404bf8ac85438b7
#
_cell.length_a   1.000
_cell.length_b   1.000
_cell.length_c   1.000
_cell.angle_alpha   90.00
_cell.angle_beta   90.00
_cell.angle_gamma   90.00
#
_symmetry.space_group_name_H-M   'P 1'
#
loop_
_entity.id
_entity.type
_entity.pdbx_description
1 polymer ?
#
loop_
_entity_poly.entity_id
_entity_poly.type
_entity_poly.pdbx_seq_one_letter_code
_entity_poly.pdbx_strand_id
1 'polypeptide(L)'
;MKPLVVPAAAVLAALTLAPAARAEDPRIHHVQPQGLENNPRYSHAVVVESGPLVFVSGQVAHDAQGRLVGKGDMRAQTRQVFENLKAALAAAGSDLAHVVRINAYLTDMSQLDAHRQVRQEFLAGLSHPPASTLVGVARLVDPDLLLEVEAVAVVAEPGPPKAGSPSPSPRP
;
A
#
# COMPACT_ATOMS: atom_id res chain seq x y z
N MET A 1 46.34 49.12 -9.25
CA MET A 1 45.08 48.65 -8.62
C MET A 1 44.43 47.66 -9.57
N LYS A 2 44.42 46.37 -9.22
CA LYS A 2 43.77 45.33 -10.06
C LYS A 2 42.32 45.12 -9.52
N PRO A 3 41.31 45.01 -10.38
CA PRO A 3 39.96 44.75 -9.95
C PRO A 3 39.80 43.29 -9.46
N LEU A 4 39.13 43.12 -8.33
CA LEU A 4 38.77 41.87 -7.74
C LEU A 4 37.54 41.33 -8.48
N VAL A 5 37.69 40.19 -9.17
CA VAL A 5 36.59 39.49 -9.82
C VAL A 5 36.01 38.53 -8.81
N VAL A 6 34.77 38.75 -8.34
CA VAL A 6 34.01 37.86 -7.51
C VAL A 6 33.26 36.88 -8.40
N PRO A 7 33.42 35.56 -8.25
CA PRO A 7 32.64 34.59 -9.02
C PRO A 7 31.20 34.54 -8.52
N ALA A 8 30.24 34.67 -9.42
CA ALA A 8 28.84 34.46 -9.14
C ALA A 8 28.58 32.95 -8.90
N ALA A 9 28.21 32.59 -7.67
CA ALA A 9 27.77 31.25 -7.35
C ALA A 9 26.37 31.04 -7.94
N ALA A 10 26.24 30.16 -8.92
CA ALA A 10 24.95 29.71 -9.43
C ALA A 10 24.30 28.79 -8.41
N VAL A 11 23.22 29.25 -7.76
CA VAL A 11 22.36 28.43 -6.89
C VAL A 11 21.49 27.59 -7.82
N LEU A 12 21.82 26.30 -7.93
CA LEU A 12 20.99 25.32 -8.61
C LEU A 12 19.81 24.97 -7.70
N ALA A 13 18.65 25.57 -7.94
CA ALA A 13 17.41 25.19 -7.24
C ALA A 13 16.99 23.79 -7.73
N ALA A 14 17.17 22.78 -6.90
CA ALA A 14 16.61 21.45 -7.14
C ALA A 14 15.10 21.53 -7.03
N LEU A 15 14.41 21.50 -8.16
CA LEU A 15 12.95 21.33 -8.21
C LEU A 15 12.64 19.90 -7.77
N THR A 16 12.25 19.69 -6.51
CA THR A 16 11.69 18.43 -6.05
C THR A 16 10.30 18.30 -6.65
N LEU A 17 10.17 17.50 -7.71
CA LEU A 17 8.86 17.09 -8.22
C LEU A 17 8.16 16.26 -7.13
N ALA A 18 7.11 16.82 -6.52
CA ALA A 18 6.22 16.03 -5.68
C ALA A 18 5.64 14.90 -6.52
N PRO A 19 5.53 13.66 -5.99
CA PRO A 19 4.89 12.58 -6.72
C PRO A 19 3.46 13.01 -7.06
N ALA A 20 3.12 12.96 -8.35
CA ALA A 20 1.77 13.25 -8.82
C ALA A 20 0.80 12.30 -8.11
N ALA A 21 -0.27 12.83 -7.53
CA ALA A 21 -1.36 12.03 -6.99
C ALA A 21 -1.80 11.03 -8.06
N ARG A 22 -1.85 9.74 -7.70
CA ARG A 22 -2.25 8.70 -8.63
C ARG A 22 -3.73 8.90 -8.96
N ALA A 23 -4.11 8.82 -10.23
CA ALA A 23 -5.51 8.91 -10.64
C ALA A 23 -6.31 7.79 -9.95
N GLU A 24 -7.47 8.15 -9.41
CA GLU A 24 -8.38 7.19 -8.79
C GLU A 24 -8.98 6.27 -9.86
N ASP A 25 -9.18 5.01 -9.51
CA ASP A 25 -9.90 4.07 -10.37
C ASP A 25 -11.40 4.43 -10.33
N PRO A 26 -12.03 4.81 -11.47
CA PRO A 26 -13.41 5.23 -11.49
C PRO A 26 -14.42 4.13 -11.12
N ARG A 27 -13.97 2.87 -11.04
CA ARG A 27 -14.80 1.73 -10.63
C ARG A 27 -14.86 1.57 -9.11
N ILE A 28 -14.06 2.32 -8.35
CA ILE A 28 -13.93 2.21 -6.90
C ILE A 28 -14.43 3.50 -6.25
N HIS A 29 -15.50 3.40 -5.46
CA HIS A 29 -16.09 4.54 -4.77
C HIS A 29 -15.93 4.40 -3.27
N HIS A 30 -15.22 5.34 -2.67
CA HIS A 30 -15.01 5.41 -1.23
C HIS A 30 -16.15 6.20 -0.58
N VAL A 31 -16.82 5.59 0.40
CA VAL A 31 -18.02 6.14 1.04
C VAL A 31 -17.72 6.58 2.46
N GLN A 32 -17.98 7.86 2.73
CA GLN A 32 -17.93 8.47 4.07
C GLN A 32 -19.33 9.00 4.41
N PRO A 33 -20.19 8.23 5.10
CA PRO A 33 -21.56 8.62 5.36
C PRO A 33 -21.66 9.81 6.32
N GLN A 34 -22.63 10.67 6.10
CA GLN A 34 -22.97 11.70 7.09
C GLN A 34 -23.46 11.04 8.39
N GLY A 35 -23.05 11.60 9.54
CA GLY A 35 -23.44 11.08 10.85
C GLY A 35 -22.52 10.00 11.42
N LEU A 36 -21.51 9.56 10.67
CA LEU A 36 -20.41 8.74 11.18
C LEU A 36 -19.14 9.57 11.35
N GLU A 37 -18.23 9.10 12.22
CA GLU A 37 -16.92 9.72 12.42
C GLU A 37 -16.14 9.78 11.09
N ASN A 38 -15.62 10.95 10.74
CA ASN A 38 -14.70 11.07 9.61
C ASN A 38 -13.30 10.63 10.04
N ASN A 39 -12.90 9.42 9.67
CA ASN A 39 -11.60 8.84 10.03
C ASN A 39 -10.65 8.79 8.83
N PRO A 40 -9.49 9.47 8.87
CA PRO A 40 -8.56 9.49 7.73
C PRO A 40 -7.83 8.16 7.49
N ARG A 41 -8.00 7.15 8.35
CA ARG A 41 -7.29 5.88 8.27
C ARG A 41 -8.05 4.79 7.53
N TYR A 42 -9.36 4.97 7.30
CA TYR A 42 -10.19 4.00 6.58
C TYR A 42 -11.42 4.67 5.96
N SER A 43 -11.96 4.06 4.92
CA SER A 43 -13.30 4.37 4.41
C SER A 43 -14.33 3.51 5.13
N HIS A 44 -15.50 4.09 5.49
CA HIS A 44 -16.58 3.33 6.13
C HIS A 44 -17.12 2.22 5.25
N ALA A 45 -17.21 2.50 3.94
CA ALA A 45 -17.53 1.50 2.93
C ALA A 45 -16.76 1.80 1.65
N VAL A 46 -16.57 0.78 0.84
CA VAL A 46 -16.06 0.89 -0.54
C VAL A 46 -17.00 0.13 -1.45
N VAL A 47 -17.47 0.79 -2.50
CA VAL A 47 -18.28 0.17 -3.56
C VAL A 47 -17.38 -0.11 -4.74
N VAL A 48 -17.43 -1.33 -5.26
CA VAL A 48 -16.80 -1.74 -6.51
C VAL A 48 -17.90 -1.93 -7.53
N GLU A 49 -17.91 -1.11 -8.59
CA GLU A 49 -18.95 -1.19 -9.63
C GLU A 49 -18.71 -2.34 -10.61
N SER A 50 -17.44 -2.63 -10.91
CA SER A 50 -17.08 -3.65 -11.89
C SER A 50 -15.62 -4.08 -11.76
N GLY A 51 -15.26 -5.15 -12.47
CA GLY A 51 -13.92 -5.69 -12.56
C GLY A 51 -13.70 -6.93 -11.70
N PRO A 52 -12.73 -7.79 -12.05
CA PRO A 52 -12.38 -8.95 -11.26
C PRO A 52 -11.82 -8.56 -9.90
N LEU A 53 -12.16 -9.33 -8.86
CA LEU A 53 -11.62 -9.15 -7.52
C LEU A 53 -10.42 -10.09 -7.29
N VAL A 54 -9.44 -9.57 -6.58
CA VAL A 54 -8.30 -10.31 -6.03
C VAL A 54 -8.51 -10.47 -4.54
N PHE A 55 -8.51 -11.71 -4.06
CA PHE A 55 -8.51 -12.04 -2.64
C PHE A 55 -7.09 -12.47 -2.27
N VAL A 56 -6.39 -11.63 -1.51
CA VAL A 56 -5.06 -11.94 -1.00
C VAL A 56 -5.20 -12.58 0.37
N SER A 57 -4.70 -13.82 0.48
CA SER A 57 -4.66 -14.55 1.75
C SER A 57 -3.86 -13.80 2.81
N GLY A 58 -4.02 -14.17 4.08
CA GLY A 58 -3.25 -13.61 5.17
C GLY A 58 -1.75 -13.67 4.89
N GLN A 59 -1.11 -12.52 4.91
CA GLN A 59 0.33 -12.36 4.76
C GLN A 59 0.95 -12.17 6.13
N VAL A 60 2.00 -12.91 6.40
CA VAL A 60 2.80 -12.84 7.62
C VAL A 60 4.23 -12.43 7.30
N ALA A 61 5.02 -12.13 8.32
CA ALA A 61 6.36 -11.57 8.14
C ALA A 61 7.42 -12.62 7.75
N HIS A 62 7.13 -13.44 6.74
CA HIS A 62 8.10 -14.37 6.15
C HIS A 62 8.71 -13.79 4.87
N ASP A 63 10.03 -14.01 4.69
CA ASP A 63 10.70 -13.73 3.42
C ASP A 63 10.43 -14.82 2.37
N ALA A 64 10.97 -14.67 1.17
CA ALA A 64 10.80 -15.62 0.07
C ALA A 64 11.37 -17.04 0.35
N GLN A 65 12.19 -17.19 1.40
CA GLN A 65 12.72 -18.47 1.87
C GLN A 65 11.92 -19.04 3.06
N GLY A 66 10.82 -18.41 3.43
CA GLY A 66 9.97 -18.81 4.54
C GLY A 66 10.56 -18.48 5.93
N ARG A 67 11.60 -17.64 6.01
CA ARG A 67 12.22 -17.26 7.27
C ARG A 67 11.49 -16.06 7.88
N LEU A 68 11.29 -16.09 9.19
CA LEU A 68 10.72 -14.95 9.91
C LEU A 68 11.64 -13.74 9.84
N VAL A 69 11.08 -12.59 9.47
CA VAL A 69 11.74 -11.28 9.48
C VAL A 69 11.26 -10.48 10.69
N GLY A 70 12.18 -9.90 11.45
CA GLY A 70 11.84 -8.97 12.55
C GLY A 70 11.19 -9.65 13.77
N LYS A 71 11.76 -10.76 14.25
CA LYS A 71 11.32 -11.38 15.51
C LYS A 71 11.26 -10.35 16.64
N GLY A 72 10.08 -10.18 17.26
CA GLY A 72 9.83 -9.21 18.33
C GLY A 72 9.75 -7.73 17.88
N ASP A 73 9.86 -7.45 16.58
CA ASP A 73 9.81 -6.09 16.03
C ASP A 73 8.58 -5.91 15.14
N MET A 74 7.53 -5.27 15.67
CA MET A 74 6.28 -4.98 14.95
C MET A 74 6.51 -4.15 13.68
N ARG A 75 7.47 -3.21 13.69
CA ARG A 75 7.74 -2.37 12.52
C ARG A 75 8.35 -3.18 11.38
N ALA A 76 9.35 -3.99 11.70
CA ALA A 76 10.00 -4.86 10.72
C ALA A 76 9.01 -5.88 10.16
N GLN A 77 8.20 -6.51 11.03
CA GLN A 77 7.18 -7.45 10.59
C GLN A 77 6.11 -6.77 9.74
N THR A 78 5.60 -5.60 10.13
CA THR A 78 4.61 -4.86 9.31
C THR A 78 5.18 -4.53 7.93
N ARG A 79 6.43 -4.08 7.85
CA ARG A 79 7.08 -3.77 6.58
C ARG A 79 7.14 -5.00 5.68
N GLN A 80 7.59 -6.14 6.20
CA GLN A 80 7.65 -7.39 5.43
C GLN A 80 6.29 -7.83 4.95
N VAL A 81 5.27 -7.76 5.81
CA VAL A 81 3.88 -8.11 5.45
C VAL A 81 3.35 -7.25 4.30
N PHE A 82 3.58 -5.93 4.35
CA PHE A 82 3.13 -5.06 3.25
C PHE A 82 3.94 -5.24 1.97
N GLU A 83 5.23 -5.59 2.03
CA GLU A 83 5.98 -5.98 0.82
C GLU A 83 5.45 -7.29 0.24
N ASN A 84 5.07 -8.26 1.07
CA ASN A 84 4.44 -9.50 0.61
C ASN A 84 3.07 -9.22 -0.05
N LEU A 85 2.24 -8.35 0.56
CA LEU A 85 0.97 -7.91 -0.05
C LEU A 85 1.20 -7.27 -1.42
N LYS A 86 2.18 -6.37 -1.56
CA LYS A 86 2.53 -5.75 -2.85
C LYS A 86 2.91 -6.79 -3.90
N ALA A 87 3.72 -7.76 -3.51
CA ALA A 87 4.15 -8.83 -4.42
C ALA A 87 2.96 -9.69 -4.87
N ALA A 88 2.08 -10.08 -3.95
CA ALA A 88 0.88 -10.87 -4.25
C ALA A 88 -0.10 -10.10 -5.16
N LEU A 89 -0.35 -8.84 -4.86
CA LEU A 89 -1.20 -7.97 -5.67
C LEU A 89 -0.63 -7.79 -7.08
N ALA A 90 0.67 -7.51 -7.21
CA ALA A 90 1.32 -7.34 -8.50
C ALA A 90 1.25 -8.62 -9.36
N ALA A 91 1.44 -9.80 -8.76
CA ALA A 91 1.31 -11.08 -9.45
C ALA A 91 -0.12 -11.34 -9.95
N ALA A 92 -1.13 -10.76 -9.28
CA ALA A 92 -2.54 -10.84 -9.65
C ALA A 92 -3.00 -9.68 -10.58
N GLY A 93 -2.09 -8.83 -11.05
CA GLY A 93 -2.43 -7.69 -11.91
C GLY A 93 -3.07 -6.52 -11.17
N SER A 94 -2.75 -6.34 -9.88
CA SER A 94 -3.27 -5.27 -9.03
C SER A 94 -2.14 -4.56 -8.28
N ASP A 95 -2.48 -3.61 -7.41
CA ASP A 95 -1.53 -2.93 -6.52
C ASP A 95 -2.24 -2.34 -5.30
N LEU A 96 -1.50 -1.68 -4.40
CA LEU A 96 -2.06 -1.09 -3.19
C LEU A 96 -3.10 0.02 -3.44
N ALA A 97 -3.06 0.69 -4.61
CA ALA A 97 -4.04 1.73 -4.93
C ALA A 97 -5.41 1.16 -5.30
N HIS A 98 -5.47 -0.12 -5.67
CA HIS A 98 -6.70 -0.83 -6.02
C HIS A 98 -7.23 -1.68 -4.86
N VAL A 99 -6.59 -1.64 -3.68
CA VAL A 99 -7.08 -2.34 -2.50
C VAL A 99 -8.34 -1.65 -1.98
N VAL A 100 -9.41 -2.41 -1.86
CA VAL A 100 -10.72 -1.95 -1.39
C VAL A 100 -10.99 -2.33 0.06
N ARG A 101 -10.33 -3.36 0.57
CA ARG A 101 -10.44 -3.80 1.96
C ARG A 101 -9.11 -4.36 2.49
N ILE A 102 -8.81 -4.04 3.75
CA ILE A 102 -7.71 -4.63 4.53
C ILE A 102 -8.26 -5.11 5.86
N ASN A 103 -7.95 -6.34 6.24
CA ASN A 103 -8.12 -6.83 7.60
C ASN A 103 -6.74 -7.10 8.21
N ALA A 104 -6.54 -6.66 9.44
CA ALA A 104 -5.30 -6.84 10.18
C ALA A 104 -5.57 -7.49 11.53
N TYR A 105 -4.77 -8.47 11.87
CA TYR A 105 -4.84 -9.27 13.08
C TYR A 105 -3.53 -9.10 13.85
N LEU A 106 -3.58 -8.54 15.06
CA LEU A 106 -2.40 -8.29 15.89
C LEU A 106 -2.43 -9.15 17.14
N THR A 107 -1.30 -9.75 17.50
CA THR A 107 -1.18 -10.51 18.75
C THR A 107 -0.91 -9.62 19.96
N ASP A 108 -0.44 -8.39 19.74
CA ASP A 108 -0.16 -7.40 20.79
C ASP A 108 -0.65 -6.01 20.40
N MET A 109 -1.80 -5.62 20.97
CA MET A 109 -2.40 -4.29 20.71
C MET A 109 -1.62 -3.12 21.31
N SER A 110 -0.69 -3.36 22.24
CA SER A 110 0.19 -2.29 22.75
C SER A 110 1.15 -1.75 21.67
N GLN A 111 1.39 -2.53 20.61
CA GLN A 111 2.22 -2.17 19.47
C GLN A 111 1.44 -1.60 18.27
N LEU A 112 0.17 -1.28 18.46
CA LEU A 112 -0.72 -0.78 17.40
C LEU A 112 -0.16 0.46 16.69
N ASP A 113 0.46 1.39 17.41
CA ASP A 113 1.01 2.61 16.80
C ASP A 113 2.24 2.33 15.93
N ALA A 114 3.06 1.33 16.29
CA ALA A 114 4.17 0.88 15.48
C ALA A 114 3.67 0.31 14.13
N HIS A 115 2.63 -0.53 14.17
CA HIS A 115 1.96 -1.03 12.96
C HIS A 115 1.37 0.12 12.12
N ARG A 116 0.61 1.04 12.72
CA ARG A 116 -0.05 2.15 12.02
C ARG A 116 0.94 3.06 11.28
N GLN A 117 2.08 3.37 11.89
CA GLN A 117 3.10 4.22 11.26
C GLN A 117 3.65 3.58 9.98
N VAL A 118 4.02 2.29 10.04
CA VAL A 118 4.53 1.59 8.85
C VAL A 118 3.43 1.41 7.79
N ARG A 119 2.21 1.03 8.20
CA ARG A 119 1.06 0.96 7.28
C ARG A 119 0.85 2.28 6.54
N GLN A 120 0.96 3.42 7.25
CA GLN A 120 0.80 4.74 6.64
C GLN A 120 1.86 5.03 5.57
N GLU A 121 3.10 4.56 5.72
CA GLU A 121 4.15 4.71 4.71
C GLU A 121 3.75 4.03 3.40
N PHE A 122 3.16 2.83 3.46
CA PHE A 122 2.71 2.08 2.29
C PHE A 122 1.46 2.64 1.61
N LEU A 123 0.58 3.25 2.40
CA LEU A 123 -0.67 3.83 1.91
C LEU A 123 -0.56 5.36 1.66
N ALA A 124 0.64 5.93 1.85
CA ALA A 124 0.89 7.33 1.54
C ALA A 124 0.65 7.61 0.04
N GLY A 125 -0.03 8.72 -0.24
CA GLY A 125 -0.37 9.11 -1.62
C GLY A 125 -1.67 8.49 -2.16
N LEU A 126 -2.37 7.64 -1.40
CA LEU A 126 -3.75 7.28 -1.73
C LEU A 126 -4.67 8.44 -1.36
N SER A 127 -5.55 8.85 -2.27
CA SER A 127 -6.55 9.89 -2.01
C SER A 127 -7.55 9.44 -0.95
N HIS A 128 -7.90 8.15 -0.97
CA HIS A 128 -8.79 7.53 -0.02
C HIS A 128 -8.24 6.18 0.47
N PRO A 129 -8.25 5.93 1.79
CA PRO A 129 -7.84 4.63 2.31
C PRO A 129 -8.93 3.57 2.07
N PRO A 130 -8.56 2.27 2.00
CA PRO A 130 -9.52 1.17 1.88
C PRO A 130 -10.42 1.08 3.12
N ALA A 131 -11.53 0.34 3.01
CA ALA A 131 -12.25 -0.15 4.18
C ALA A 131 -11.31 -1.01 5.03
N SER A 132 -11.37 -0.88 6.36
CA SER A 132 -10.38 -1.56 7.22
C SER A 132 -11.02 -2.07 8.50
N THR A 133 -10.64 -3.29 8.87
CA THR A 133 -10.89 -3.87 10.19
C THR A 133 -9.54 -4.25 10.81
N LEU A 134 -9.35 -3.92 12.09
CA LEU A 134 -8.16 -4.31 12.83
C LEU A 134 -8.62 -4.83 14.19
N VAL A 135 -8.15 -6.03 14.56
CA VAL A 135 -8.51 -6.69 15.82
C VAL A 135 -7.28 -7.32 16.48
N GLY A 136 -7.33 -7.40 17.81
CA GLY A 136 -6.40 -8.21 18.57
C GLY A 136 -6.84 -9.67 18.54
N VAL A 137 -5.89 -10.59 18.36
CA VAL A 137 -6.10 -12.04 18.36
C VAL A 137 -5.23 -12.71 19.43
N ALA A 138 -5.65 -13.85 19.92
CA ALA A 138 -4.93 -14.56 20.97
C ALA A 138 -3.57 -15.11 20.49
N ARG A 139 -3.48 -15.52 19.22
CA ARG A 139 -2.27 -16.03 18.58
C ARG A 139 -2.45 -16.10 17.07
N LEU A 140 -1.31 -16.19 16.36
CA LEU A 140 -1.22 -16.56 14.95
C LEU A 140 -0.65 -17.98 14.82
N VAL A 141 -0.44 -18.42 13.59
CA VAL A 141 0.08 -19.77 13.27
C VAL A 141 1.45 -20.04 13.88
N ASP A 142 2.32 -19.03 14.01
CA ASP A 142 3.61 -19.08 14.68
C ASP A 142 3.61 -18.09 15.86
N PRO A 143 4.11 -18.48 17.05
CA PRO A 143 4.13 -17.62 18.25
C PRO A 143 5.02 -16.36 18.10
N ASP A 144 5.98 -16.36 17.19
CA ASP A 144 6.87 -15.23 16.92
C ASP A 144 6.28 -14.21 15.92
N LEU A 145 5.13 -14.53 15.29
CA LEU A 145 4.39 -13.61 14.44
C LEU A 145 3.58 -12.61 15.29
N LEU A 146 3.74 -11.33 15.00
CA LEU A 146 3.06 -10.24 15.69
C LEU A 146 1.82 -9.75 14.96
N LEU A 147 1.77 -9.95 13.63
CA LEU A 147 0.61 -9.57 12.82
C LEU A 147 0.45 -10.47 11.61
N GLU A 148 -0.79 -10.51 11.13
CA GLU A 148 -1.20 -11.04 9.84
C GLU A 148 -2.12 -10.03 9.16
N VAL A 149 -2.02 -9.88 7.84
CA VAL A 149 -2.86 -8.95 7.06
C VAL A 149 -3.34 -9.61 5.80
N GLU A 150 -4.65 -9.54 5.55
CA GLU A 150 -5.29 -9.96 4.31
C GLU A 150 -5.89 -8.75 3.59
N ALA A 151 -6.11 -8.87 2.28
CA ALA A 151 -6.66 -7.80 1.48
C ALA A 151 -7.61 -8.30 0.38
N VAL A 152 -8.54 -7.42 0.00
CA VAL A 152 -9.32 -7.56 -1.24
C VAL A 152 -8.99 -6.36 -2.11
N ALA A 153 -8.77 -6.61 -3.40
CA ALA A 153 -8.45 -5.57 -4.38
C ALA A 153 -9.22 -5.78 -5.69
N VAL A 154 -9.28 -4.76 -6.51
CA VAL A 154 -9.75 -4.85 -7.90
C VAL A 154 -8.53 -5.07 -8.79
N VAL A 155 -8.64 -5.91 -9.83
CA VAL A 155 -7.61 -6.01 -10.86
C VAL A 155 -7.48 -4.66 -11.56
N ALA A 156 -6.26 -4.12 -11.60
CA ALA A 156 -6.00 -2.87 -12.30
C ALA A 156 -6.33 -3.01 -13.79
N GLU A 157 -6.97 -2.01 -14.38
CA GLU A 157 -7.10 -2.01 -15.83
C GLU A 157 -5.72 -1.87 -16.48
N PRO A 158 -5.47 -2.57 -17.59
CA PRO A 158 -4.27 -2.28 -18.37
C PRO A 158 -4.29 -0.79 -18.72
N GLY A 159 -3.34 -0.04 -18.19
CA GLY A 159 -3.19 1.36 -18.60
C GLY A 159 -3.09 1.48 -20.11
N PRO A 160 -3.38 2.66 -20.71
CA PRO A 160 -3.23 2.85 -22.13
C PRO A 160 -1.83 2.38 -22.56
N PRO A 161 -1.71 1.67 -23.70
CA PRO A 161 -0.44 1.13 -24.15
C PRO A 161 0.60 2.25 -24.16
N LYS A 162 1.73 2.03 -23.49
CA LYS A 162 2.86 2.98 -23.57
C LYS A 162 3.18 3.14 -25.04
N ALA A 163 3.14 4.37 -25.53
CA ALA A 163 3.51 4.67 -26.90
C ALA A 163 4.89 4.04 -27.21
N GLY A 164 4.94 3.06 -28.12
CA GLY A 164 6.15 2.36 -28.49
C GLY A 164 6.25 0.88 -28.09
N SER A 165 5.28 0.30 -27.40
CA SER A 165 5.27 -1.16 -27.15
C SER A 165 4.70 -1.89 -28.38
N PRO A 166 5.41 -2.91 -28.94
CA PRO A 166 4.87 -3.70 -30.04
C PRO A 166 3.62 -4.47 -29.58
N SER A 167 2.58 -4.45 -30.41
CA SER A 167 1.36 -5.24 -30.19
C SER A 167 1.71 -6.72 -29.98
N PRO A 168 1.11 -7.41 -28.99
CA PRO A 168 1.30 -8.85 -28.86
C PRO A 168 0.73 -9.54 -30.11
N SER A 169 1.56 -10.34 -30.76
CA SER A 169 1.12 -11.19 -31.89
C SER A 169 0.01 -12.13 -31.45
N PRO A 170 -1.04 -12.34 -32.28
CA PRO A 170 -2.05 -13.35 -31.97
C PRO A 170 -1.39 -14.72 -31.82
N ARG A 171 -1.72 -15.44 -30.76
CA ARG A 171 -1.28 -16.83 -30.56
C ARG A 171 -1.98 -17.73 -31.58
N PRO A 172 -1.27 -18.72 -32.12
CA PRO A 172 -1.82 -19.68 -33.09
C PRO A 172 -2.91 -20.56 -32.48
#